data_1c529570d3da0f2c6052f986d44cf107
#
_entry.id   1c529570d3da0f2c6052f986d44cf107
#
_cell.length_a   1.000
_cell.length_b   1.000
_cell.length_c   1.000
_cell.angle_alpha   90.00
_cell.angle_beta   90.00
_cell.angle_gamma   90.00
#
_symmetry.space_group_name_H-M   'P 1'
#
loop_
_entity.id
_entity.type
_entity.pdbx_description
1 polymer ?
#
loop_
_entity_poly.entity_id
_entity_poly.type
_entity_poly.pdbx_seq_one_letter_code
_entity_poly.pdbx_strand_id
1 'polypeptide(L)'
;MNAGKKRSAWHAAAAAVACMLSLARPGLPHAQEMADAASAAQEVALPADLAKITRDPVAQQARWLRTAAQRGTLAQLDDATLTTLFKALDPLAVPLYIRNGPNGYPSYQFTMVRQERISGKWSDTPDHMLVKTTREPLRVYAKWLPGGAHAGQETIYDTTQRKDEMYGHLGGLLGKIPLWTALDGALARAQSNHQVKDLGTEFITNLYLTEGKKYQEAGVQRPTRVEAKTIGGVRVVALTYETPTGRPQFYAKKEVLGLDLHAPYFRTVESYDNDGRIFERIIIEKIAPATLDDTAFDPKNPDYAF
;
A
#
# COMPACT_ATOMS: atom_id res chain seq x y z
N MET A 1 -45.66 -46.34 -8.08
CA MET A 1 -45.96 -46.30 -9.52
C MET A 1 -44.91 -45.40 -10.14
N ASN A 2 -43.86 -46.03 -10.67
CA ASN A 2 -43.48 -46.21 -12.06
C ASN A 2 -43.24 -44.87 -12.76
N ALA A 3 -42.09 -44.61 -13.05
CA ALA A 3 -41.07 -45.01 -14.04
C ALA A 3 -40.87 -43.88 -15.05
N GLY A 4 -39.66 -43.67 -15.41
CA GLY A 4 -39.27 -43.25 -16.75
C GLY A 4 -37.87 -42.69 -16.91
N LYS A 5 -36.87 -43.57 -16.93
CA LYS A 5 -35.55 -43.33 -17.52
C LYS A 5 -35.67 -42.92 -18.99
N LYS A 6 -34.87 -41.97 -19.47
CA LYS A 6 -34.30 -42.08 -20.83
C LYS A 6 -32.86 -41.52 -20.84
N ARG A 7 -31.94 -42.44 -21.01
CA ARG A 7 -30.56 -42.25 -21.52
C ARG A 7 -30.64 -42.09 -23.06
N SER A 8 -29.81 -41.27 -23.63
CA SER A 8 -29.31 -41.56 -24.97
C SER A 8 -27.84 -41.10 -25.06
N ALA A 9 -27.02 -42.10 -25.22
CA ALA A 9 -25.63 -42.03 -25.65
C ALA A 9 -25.60 -41.83 -27.18
N TRP A 10 -24.60 -41.12 -27.67
CA TRP A 10 -24.09 -41.28 -29.02
C TRP A 10 -22.57 -41.41 -28.99
N HIS A 11 -22.15 -42.50 -29.58
CA HIS A 11 -20.80 -43.03 -29.82
C HIS A 11 -20.12 -42.24 -30.96
N ALA A 12 -18.90 -42.00 -30.89
CA ALA A 12 -17.70 -42.78 -31.21
C ALA A 12 -17.11 -42.48 -32.60
N ALA A 13 -15.82 -42.35 -32.61
CA ALA A 13 -14.80 -42.78 -33.56
C ALA A 13 -14.39 -41.83 -34.68
N ALA A 14 -13.14 -41.46 -34.66
CA ALA A 14 -12.18 -41.90 -35.68
C ALA A 14 -10.75 -41.54 -35.27
N ALA A 15 -9.92 -42.55 -35.25
CA ALA A 15 -8.48 -42.51 -35.15
C ALA A 15 -7.87 -42.12 -36.50
N ALA A 16 -6.82 -41.32 -36.47
CA ALA A 16 -5.85 -41.27 -37.56
C ALA A 16 -4.44 -41.04 -37.01
N VAL A 17 -3.61 -41.97 -37.25
CA VAL A 17 -2.18 -42.09 -37.04
C VAL A 17 -1.45 -41.09 -37.92
N ALA A 18 -0.50 -40.36 -37.35
CA ALA A 18 0.60 -39.81 -38.13
C ALA A 18 1.88 -39.74 -37.28
N CYS A 19 2.89 -40.34 -37.82
CA CYS A 19 4.22 -40.60 -37.34
C CYS A 19 5.02 -39.38 -36.90
N MET A 20 5.80 -39.65 -35.88
CA MET A 20 7.15 -39.20 -35.55
C MET A 20 7.85 -38.29 -36.57
N LEU A 21 8.32 -37.18 -36.02
CA LEU A 21 9.67 -36.65 -36.28
C LEU A 21 10.14 -35.95 -35.01
N SER A 22 10.92 -36.71 -34.26
CA SER A 22 11.72 -36.21 -33.15
C SER A 22 12.84 -35.34 -33.71
N LEU A 23 12.69 -34.02 -33.63
CA LEU A 23 13.82 -33.11 -33.73
C LEU A 23 14.11 -32.65 -32.31
N ALA A 24 15.11 -33.29 -31.70
CA ALA A 24 15.78 -32.84 -30.50
C ALA A 24 16.32 -31.42 -30.76
N ARG A 25 15.70 -30.41 -30.14
CA ARG A 25 16.32 -29.11 -29.97
C ARG A 25 17.20 -29.19 -28.73
N PRO A 26 18.49 -28.87 -28.83
CA PRO A 26 19.34 -28.76 -27.64
C PRO A 26 18.80 -27.60 -26.79
N GLY A 27 18.58 -27.91 -25.53
CA GLY A 27 18.16 -26.94 -24.51
C GLY A 27 19.08 -25.72 -24.46
N LEU A 28 18.46 -24.58 -24.41
CA LEU A 28 19.08 -23.35 -23.94
C LEU A 28 18.63 -23.13 -22.48
N PRO A 29 19.40 -23.59 -21.50
CA PRO A 29 19.18 -23.22 -20.10
C PRO A 29 20.11 -22.06 -19.76
N HIS A 30 19.95 -20.87 -20.34
CA HIS A 30 20.85 -19.77 -20.00
C HIS A 30 20.18 -18.38 -20.00
N ALA A 31 18.91 -18.28 -20.40
CA ALA A 31 18.25 -16.97 -20.41
C ALA A 31 17.72 -16.57 -19.03
N GLN A 32 17.35 -17.52 -18.20
CA GLN A 32 16.80 -17.26 -16.86
C GLN A 32 17.91 -17.03 -15.83
N GLU A 33 18.99 -17.78 -15.93
CA GLU A 33 20.17 -17.63 -15.07
C GLU A 33 20.96 -16.35 -15.35
N MET A 34 20.93 -15.84 -16.58
CA MET A 34 21.50 -14.53 -16.93
C MET A 34 20.62 -13.35 -16.51
N ALA A 35 19.31 -13.52 -16.36
CA ALA A 35 18.42 -12.49 -15.84
C ALA A 35 18.59 -12.32 -14.32
N ASP A 36 18.84 -13.40 -13.59
CA ASP A 36 19.14 -13.35 -12.15
C ASP A 36 20.57 -12.86 -11.85
N ALA A 37 21.52 -13.13 -12.72
CA ALA A 37 22.89 -12.62 -12.60
C ALA A 37 23.02 -11.12 -12.93
N ALA A 38 22.14 -10.55 -13.77
CA ALA A 38 22.12 -9.12 -14.07
C ALA A 38 21.50 -8.26 -12.94
N SER A 39 20.89 -8.88 -11.92
CA SER A 39 20.33 -8.20 -10.75
C SER A 39 21.28 -8.16 -9.54
N ALA A 40 22.50 -8.60 -9.66
CA ALA A 40 23.54 -8.22 -8.71
C ALA A 40 23.91 -6.75 -8.96
N ALA A 41 23.07 -5.84 -8.49
CA ALA A 41 23.39 -4.42 -8.47
C ALA A 41 24.75 -4.27 -7.82
N GLN A 42 25.72 -3.82 -8.58
CA GLN A 42 27.06 -3.50 -8.11
C GLN A 42 26.90 -2.63 -6.86
N GLU A 43 27.35 -3.13 -5.72
CA GLU A 43 27.23 -2.43 -4.43
C GLU A 43 28.10 -1.17 -4.53
N VAL A 44 27.44 -0.04 -4.77
CA VAL A 44 28.10 1.26 -4.91
C VAL A 44 28.62 1.66 -3.53
N ALA A 45 29.91 1.97 -3.43
CA ALA A 45 30.49 2.47 -2.19
C ALA A 45 29.83 3.79 -1.81
N LEU A 46 29.38 3.90 -0.55
CA LEU A 46 28.83 5.15 -0.04
C LEU A 46 29.87 6.26 -0.03
N PRO A 47 29.49 7.49 -0.42
CA PRO A 47 30.28 8.68 -0.14
C PRO A 47 30.70 8.73 1.34
N ALA A 48 31.89 9.25 1.63
CA ALA A 48 32.52 9.18 2.96
C ALA A 48 31.66 9.82 4.07
N ASP A 49 30.93 10.88 3.77
CA ASP A 49 30.00 11.57 4.65
C ASP A 49 28.78 10.68 4.97
N LEU A 50 28.18 10.02 3.98
CA LEU A 50 27.07 9.07 4.19
C LEU A 50 27.54 7.80 4.92
N ALA A 51 28.73 7.28 4.60
CA ALA A 51 29.33 6.15 5.30
C ALA A 51 29.60 6.46 6.79
N LYS A 52 29.87 7.72 7.14
CA LYS A 52 29.98 8.15 8.54
C LYS A 52 28.62 8.08 9.24
N ILE A 53 27.55 8.57 8.60
CA ILE A 53 26.19 8.54 9.18
C ILE A 53 25.76 7.11 9.55
N THR A 54 26.06 6.12 8.72
CA THR A 54 25.67 4.73 9.02
C THR A 54 26.36 4.12 10.22
N ARG A 55 27.43 4.74 10.73
CA ARG A 55 28.16 4.36 11.94
C ARG A 55 27.74 5.14 13.18
N ASP A 56 26.98 6.21 13.02
CA ASP A 56 26.48 7.01 14.13
C ASP A 56 25.45 6.21 14.96
N PRO A 57 25.25 6.59 16.24
CA PRO A 57 24.16 6.02 17.05
C PRO A 57 22.82 6.15 16.34
N VAL A 58 21.95 5.14 16.46
CA VAL A 58 20.67 5.03 15.75
C VAL A 58 19.80 6.31 15.88
N ALA A 59 19.77 6.95 17.03
CA ALA A 59 19.06 8.20 17.23
C ALA A 59 19.63 9.37 16.38
N GLN A 60 20.92 9.35 16.08
CA GLN A 60 21.55 10.33 15.19
C GLN A 60 21.24 10.03 13.73
N GLN A 61 21.24 8.75 13.33
CA GLN A 61 20.81 8.32 12.00
C GLN A 61 19.36 8.77 11.73
N ALA A 62 18.44 8.55 12.66
CA ALA A 62 17.04 8.97 12.53
C ALA A 62 16.88 10.50 12.44
N ARG A 63 17.69 11.27 13.21
CA ARG A 63 17.71 12.75 13.09
C ARG A 63 18.26 13.22 11.75
N TRP A 64 19.34 12.58 11.28
CA TRP A 64 19.91 12.88 9.99
C TRP A 64 18.91 12.60 8.86
N LEU A 65 18.23 11.44 8.86
CA LEU A 65 17.16 11.13 7.88
C LEU A 65 16.11 12.24 7.84
N ARG A 66 15.68 12.74 8.99
CA ARG A 66 14.70 13.83 9.06
C ARG A 66 15.22 15.11 8.41
N THR A 67 16.43 15.51 8.75
CA THR A 67 17.04 16.72 8.19
C THR A 67 17.28 16.58 6.69
N ALA A 68 17.76 15.41 6.25
CA ALA A 68 18.03 15.11 4.84
C ALA A 68 16.75 15.09 4.01
N ALA A 69 15.67 14.51 4.53
CA ALA A 69 14.35 14.51 3.89
C ALA A 69 13.80 15.94 3.76
N GLN A 70 13.77 16.72 4.85
CA GLN A 70 13.28 18.10 4.87
C GLN A 70 14.05 19.02 3.92
N ARG A 71 15.35 18.81 3.76
CA ARG A 71 16.21 19.57 2.84
C ARG A 71 16.17 19.04 1.40
N GLY A 72 15.45 17.95 1.14
CA GLY A 72 15.43 17.29 -0.17
C GLY A 72 16.72 16.54 -0.53
N THR A 73 17.66 16.40 0.41
CA THR A 73 18.93 15.69 0.17
C THR A 73 18.70 14.25 -0.25
N LEU A 74 17.76 13.53 0.38
CA LEU A 74 17.43 12.15 0.00
C LEU A 74 16.96 12.07 -1.45
N ALA A 75 16.14 13.01 -1.89
CA ALA A 75 15.60 13.04 -3.25
C ALA A 75 16.65 13.35 -4.32
N GLN A 76 17.77 13.96 -3.93
CA GLN A 76 18.89 14.27 -4.84
C GLN A 76 19.88 13.10 -5.02
N LEU A 77 19.88 12.12 -4.11
CA LEU A 77 20.72 10.93 -4.25
C LEU A 77 20.22 10.07 -5.41
N ASP A 78 21.14 9.44 -6.14
CA ASP A 78 20.80 8.43 -7.13
C ASP A 78 20.26 7.13 -6.47
N ASP A 79 19.64 6.26 -7.26
CA ASP A 79 18.99 5.05 -6.76
C ASP A 79 19.96 4.05 -6.13
N ALA A 80 21.18 3.94 -6.65
CA ALA A 80 22.19 3.03 -6.11
C ALA A 80 22.68 3.52 -4.74
N THR A 81 22.97 4.82 -4.62
CA THR A 81 23.39 5.44 -3.36
C THR A 81 22.28 5.37 -2.30
N LEU A 82 21.03 5.67 -2.65
CA LEU A 82 19.88 5.51 -1.75
C LEU A 82 19.74 4.07 -1.26
N THR A 83 19.78 3.11 -2.18
CA THR A 83 19.67 1.68 -1.86
C THR A 83 20.77 1.26 -0.89
N THR A 84 22.03 1.61 -1.18
CA THR A 84 23.18 1.27 -0.34
C THR A 84 23.10 1.94 1.03
N LEU A 85 22.70 3.21 1.09
CA LEU A 85 22.51 3.95 2.33
C LEU A 85 21.49 3.25 3.23
N PHE A 86 20.29 2.97 2.72
CA PHE A 86 19.22 2.36 3.51
C PHE A 86 19.50 0.91 3.90
N LYS A 87 20.30 0.17 3.14
CA LYS A 87 20.83 -1.16 3.55
C LYS A 87 21.81 -1.05 4.70
N ALA A 88 22.63 0.00 4.73
CA ALA A 88 23.69 0.19 5.72
C ALA A 88 23.21 0.83 7.04
N LEU A 89 22.04 1.51 7.06
CA LEU A 89 21.48 2.08 8.28
C LEU A 89 21.18 1.00 9.33
N ASP A 90 21.22 1.40 10.61
CA ASP A 90 20.71 0.57 11.71
C ASP A 90 19.24 0.20 11.46
N PRO A 91 18.81 -1.04 11.67
CA PRO A 91 17.42 -1.48 11.44
C PRO A 91 16.38 -0.64 12.18
N LEU A 92 16.74 -0.02 13.29
CA LEU A 92 15.85 0.84 14.08
C LEU A 92 15.82 2.29 13.61
N ALA A 93 16.69 2.70 12.68
CA ALA A 93 16.76 4.08 12.22
C ALA A 93 15.46 4.52 11.51
N VAL A 94 14.93 3.69 10.61
CA VAL A 94 13.67 3.95 9.91
C VAL A 94 12.47 3.95 10.86
N PRO A 95 12.27 2.95 11.74
CA PRO A 95 11.22 3.00 12.77
C PRO A 95 11.27 4.26 13.64
N LEU A 96 12.44 4.71 14.08
CA LEU A 96 12.58 5.94 14.85
C LEU A 96 12.30 7.19 14.04
N TYR A 97 12.70 7.21 12.77
CA TYR A 97 12.41 8.30 11.85
C TYR A 97 10.91 8.45 11.62
N ILE A 98 10.20 7.36 11.35
CA ILE A 98 8.76 7.33 11.06
C ILE A 98 7.91 7.54 12.29
N ARG A 99 8.30 7.05 13.47
CA ARG A 99 7.55 7.20 14.73
C ARG A 99 7.18 8.64 15.01
N ASN A 100 8.02 9.57 14.63
CA ASN A 100 7.78 11.00 14.73
C ASN A 100 7.23 11.57 13.41
N GLY A 101 6.62 10.75 12.61
CA GLY A 101 6.13 10.96 11.25
C GLY A 101 5.30 12.20 11.03
N PRO A 102 4.19 12.14 10.30
CA PRO A 102 3.40 13.34 10.02
C PRO A 102 2.81 14.00 11.26
N ASN A 103 3.36 13.70 12.46
CA ASN A 103 3.08 14.43 13.69
C ASN A 103 3.27 15.96 13.58
N GLY A 104 3.77 16.43 12.41
CA GLY A 104 3.80 17.85 12.06
C GLY A 104 2.53 18.38 11.41
N TYR A 105 1.60 17.53 10.98
CA TYR A 105 0.38 17.98 10.32
C TYR A 105 -0.85 17.67 11.19
N PRO A 106 -1.35 18.63 11.99
CA PRO A 106 -2.59 18.45 12.77
C PRO A 106 -3.79 18.24 11.84
N SER A 107 -3.71 18.81 10.63
CA SER A 107 -4.65 18.58 9.55
C SER A 107 -3.97 18.63 8.18
N TYR A 108 -4.42 17.82 7.24
CA TYR A 108 -3.84 17.72 5.91
C TYR A 108 -4.83 17.16 4.90
N GLN A 109 -4.50 17.35 3.63
CA GLN A 109 -5.23 16.72 2.53
C GLN A 109 -4.27 15.96 1.61
N PHE A 110 -4.78 14.93 0.98
CA PHE A 110 -4.02 14.12 0.03
C PHE A 110 -4.90 13.54 -1.06
N THR A 111 -4.29 13.22 -2.20
CA THR A 111 -4.88 12.34 -3.20
C THR A 111 -4.21 10.99 -3.13
N MET A 112 -4.99 9.93 -3.34
CA MET A 112 -4.49 8.57 -3.31
C MET A 112 -5.16 7.70 -4.36
N VAL A 113 -4.41 6.71 -4.83
CA VAL A 113 -4.92 5.57 -5.57
C VAL A 113 -4.92 4.38 -4.63
N ARG A 114 -6.07 3.69 -4.53
CA ARG A 114 -6.23 2.49 -3.71
C ARG A 114 -6.84 1.38 -4.52
N GLN A 115 -6.32 0.18 -4.33
CA GLN A 115 -6.84 -1.02 -4.95
C GLN A 115 -6.74 -2.17 -3.96
N GLU A 116 -7.84 -2.89 -3.76
CA GLU A 116 -7.94 -3.95 -2.76
C GLU A 116 -8.59 -5.20 -3.36
N ARG A 117 -8.26 -6.34 -2.77
CA ARG A 117 -8.94 -7.62 -3.05
C ARG A 117 -10.10 -7.76 -2.07
N ILE A 118 -11.31 -7.50 -2.55
CA ILE A 118 -12.53 -7.62 -1.75
C ILE A 118 -13.23 -8.92 -2.09
N SER A 119 -13.56 -9.72 -1.07
CA SER A 119 -14.21 -11.03 -1.24
C SER A 119 -13.50 -11.93 -2.28
N GLY A 120 -12.17 -11.91 -2.27
CA GLY A 120 -11.33 -12.70 -3.17
C GLY A 120 -11.14 -12.12 -4.58
N LYS A 121 -11.84 -11.05 -4.94
CA LYS A 121 -11.76 -10.40 -6.25
C LYS A 121 -10.88 -9.15 -6.19
N TRP A 122 -9.86 -9.09 -7.03
CA TRP A 122 -9.08 -7.88 -7.27
C TRP A 122 -9.86 -6.92 -8.16
N SER A 123 -9.93 -5.65 -7.79
CA SER A 123 -10.63 -4.66 -8.62
C SER A 123 -9.84 -4.37 -9.90
N ASP A 124 -10.52 -4.32 -11.04
CA ASP A 124 -9.88 -3.97 -12.32
C ASP A 124 -9.62 -2.45 -12.43
N THR A 125 -10.42 -1.65 -11.72
CA THR A 125 -10.29 -0.20 -11.66
C THR A 125 -9.97 0.19 -10.21
N PRO A 126 -8.86 0.90 -9.94
CA PRO A 126 -8.57 1.41 -8.61
C PRO A 126 -9.53 2.53 -8.21
N ASP A 127 -9.71 2.73 -6.91
CA ASP A 127 -10.24 3.98 -6.37
C ASP A 127 -9.22 5.10 -6.59
N HIS A 128 -9.70 6.27 -7.00
CA HIS A 128 -8.93 7.50 -6.99
C HIS A 128 -9.64 8.48 -6.06
N MET A 129 -8.98 8.93 -5.01
CA MET A 129 -9.63 9.61 -3.89
C MET A 129 -8.93 10.91 -3.55
N LEU A 130 -9.74 11.92 -3.18
CA LEU A 130 -9.30 13.07 -2.40
C LEU A 130 -9.71 12.84 -0.94
N VAL A 131 -8.79 12.98 -0.03
CA VAL A 131 -9.03 12.83 1.40
C VAL A 131 -8.60 14.10 2.13
N LYS A 132 -9.45 14.59 3.04
CA LYS A 132 -9.16 15.64 4.01
C LYS A 132 -9.25 15.03 5.40
N THR A 133 -8.29 15.29 6.28
CA THR A 133 -8.30 14.71 7.63
C THR A 133 -7.75 15.65 8.68
N THR A 134 -8.35 15.61 9.86
CA THR A 134 -7.81 16.17 11.11
C THR A 134 -7.54 15.05 12.10
N ARG A 135 -6.63 15.26 13.05
CA ARG A 135 -6.26 14.22 14.03
C ARG A 135 -6.97 14.36 15.36
N GLU A 136 -7.13 15.58 15.82
CA GLU A 136 -7.73 15.89 17.12
C GLU A 136 -8.70 17.06 16.97
N PRO A 137 -10.00 16.79 16.91
CA PRO A 137 -10.63 15.46 16.84
C PRO A 137 -10.33 14.75 15.51
N LEU A 138 -10.36 13.42 15.50
CA LEU A 138 -10.24 12.66 14.26
C LEU A 138 -11.48 12.86 13.41
N ARG A 139 -11.29 13.47 12.25
CA ARG A 139 -12.32 13.67 11.22
C ARG A 139 -11.75 13.35 9.86
N VAL A 140 -12.53 12.75 9.00
CA VAL A 140 -12.15 12.38 7.64
C VAL A 140 -13.28 12.74 6.69
N TYR A 141 -12.96 13.48 5.63
CA TYR A 141 -13.78 13.58 4.43
C TYR A 141 -13.06 12.86 3.31
N ALA A 142 -13.78 12.01 2.59
CA ALA A 142 -13.27 11.30 1.43
C ALA A 142 -14.21 11.45 0.25
N LYS A 143 -13.66 11.76 -0.92
CA LYS A 143 -14.36 11.88 -2.20
C LYS A 143 -13.69 11.00 -3.23
N TRP A 144 -14.47 10.14 -3.90
CA TRP A 144 -14.00 9.33 -5.01
C TRP A 144 -14.06 10.14 -6.28
N LEU A 145 -12.89 10.36 -6.89
CA LEU A 145 -12.68 11.22 -8.02
C LEU A 145 -13.09 10.54 -9.34
N PRO A 146 -13.41 11.33 -10.39
CA PRO A 146 -13.66 10.79 -11.73
C PRO A 146 -12.49 9.95 -12.24
N GLY A 147 -12.81 8.90 -13.02
CA GLY A 147 -11.82 7.99 -13.61
C GLY A 147 -11.42 6.83 -12.72
N GLY A 148 -11.77 6.85 -11.43
CA GLY A 148 -11.61 5.72 -10.50
C GLY A 148 -12.90 4.91 -10.32
N ALA A 149 -12.79 3.79 -9.61
CA ALA A 149 -13.94 3.07 -9.11
C ALA A 149 -14.74 3.95 -8.14
N HIS A 150 -16.03 3.68 -7.98
CA HIS A 150 -16.94 4.38 -7.07
C HIS A 150 -16.99 5.91 -7.28
N ALA A 151 -16.60 6.42 -8.47
CA ALA A 151 -16.56 7.85 -8.77
C ALA A 151 -17.85 8.57 -8.39
N GLY A 152 -17.71 9.72 -7.73
CA GLY A 152 -18.82 10.54 -7.23
C GLY A 152 -19.35 10.11 -5.85
N GLN A 153 -18.78 9.09 -5.21
CA GLN A 153 -19.06 8.77 -3.80
C GLN A 153 -18.41 9.80 -2.89
N GLU A 154 -19.09 10.15 -1.80
CA GLU A 154 -18.54 11.01 -0.75
C GLU A 154 -18.89 10.45 0.63
N THR A 155 -17.97 10.63 1.58
CA THR A 155 -18.15 10.15 2.94
C THR A 155 -17.50 11.10 3.94
N ILE A 156 -18.20 11.36 5.05
CA ILE A 156 -17.68 12.10 6.21
C ILE A 156 -17.69 11.18 7.43
N TYR A 157 -16.59 11.17 8.15
CA TYR A 157 -16.45 10.58 9.46
C TYR A 157 -16.01 11.66 10.45
N ASP A 158 -16.70 11.74 11.60
CA ASP A 158 -16.41 12.70 12.65
C ASP A 158 -16.64 12.05 14.03
N THR A 159 -15.54 11.86 14.76
CA THR A 159 -15.58 11.27 16.11
C THR A 159 -16.38 12.07 17.11
N THR A 160 -16.59 13.37 16.87
CA THR A 160 -17.38 14.24 17.76
C THR A 160 -18.87 14.08 17.56
N GLN A 161 -19.29 13.54 16.40
CA GLN A 161 -20.72 13.31 16.10
C GLN A 161 -21.10 11.86 16.36
N ARG A 162 -20.51 10.90 15.61
CA ARG A 162 -20.84 9.47 15.73
C ARG A 162 -19.56 8.64 15.62
N LYS A 163 -19.17 8.08 16.75
CA LYS A 163 -17.90 7.38 16.91
C LYS A 163 -17.76 6.11 16.02
N ASP A 164 -18.87 5.42 15.79
CA ASP A 164 -18.89 4.10 15.13
C ASP A 164 -19.59 4.12 13.76
N GLU A 165 -19.99 5.31 13.28
CA GLU A 165 -20.69 5.50 12.02
C GLU A 165 -20.05 6.59 11.17
N MET A 166 -20.23 6.49 9.85
CA MET A 166 -19.90 7.52 8.88
C MET A 166 -21.16 7.98 8.14
N TYR A 167 -21.19 9.22 7.71
CA TYR A 167 -22.25 9.78 6.87
C TYR A 167 -21.78 9.83 5.44
N GLY A 168 -22.54 9.30 4.49
CA GLY A 168 -22.09 9.26 3.11
C GLY A 168 -23.15 8.78 2.14
N HIS A 169 -22.81 8.91 0.86
CA HIS A 169 -23.60 8.36 -0.24
C HIS A 169 -22.69 7.61 -1.22
N LEU A 170 -23.27 6.69 -1.96
CA LEU A 170 -22.59 5.97 -3.02
C LEU A 170 -22.43 6.87 -4.27
N GLY A 171 -21.54 6.49 -5.18
CA GLY A 171 -21.43 7.09 -6.50
C GLY A 171 -22.58 6.68 -7.43
N GLY A 172 -22.77 7.45 -8.51
CA GLY A 172 -23.75 7.17 -9.57
C GLY A 172 -25.19 7.60 -9.25
N LEU A 173 -26.13 7.20 -10.11
CA LEU A 173 -27.53 7.65 -10.05
C LEU A 173 -28.28 7.19 -8.79
N LEU A 174 -27.93 6.02 -8.24
CA LEU A 174 -28.56 5.47 -7.03
C LEU A 174 -27.93 6.00 -5.74
N GLY A 175 -26.80 6.70 -5.84
CA GLY A 175 -26.00 7.14 -4.71
C GLY A 175 -26.37 8.51 -4.14
N LYS A 176 -27.45 9.14 -4.60
CA LYS A 176 -27.80 10.52 -4.19
C LYS A 176 -28.51 10.64 -2.83
N ILE A 177 -28.68 9.53 -2.12
CA ILE A 177 -29.33 9.57 -0.80
C ILE A 177 -28.28 9.30 0.25
N PRO A 178 -27.79 10.33 0.95
CA PRO A 178 -26.83 10.14 2.00
C PRO A 178 -27.47 9.49 3.23
N LEU A 179 -26.73 8.62 3.91
CA LEU A 179 -27.18 7.91 5.10
C LEU A 179 -26.03 7.68 6.07
N TRP A 180 -26.40 7.47 7.33
CA TRP A 180 -25.46 6.99 8.33
C TRP A 180 -25.25 5.48 8.17
N THR A 181 -23.99 5.07 8.16
CA THR A 181 -23.57 3.68 7.98
C THR A 181 -22.53 3.33 9.02
N ALA A 182 -22.67 2.16 9.64
CA ALA A 182 -21.65 1.67 10.55
C ALA A 182 -20.30 1.50 9.84
N LEU A 183 -19.21 1.87 10.51
CA LEU A 183 -17.85 1.80 9.97
C LEU A 183 -17.43 0.39 9.53
N ASP A 184 -17.99 -0.63 10.19
CA ASP A 184 -17.75 -2.04 9.91
C ASP A 184 -18.98 -2.75 9.29
N GLY A 185 -19.98 -1.96 8.89
CA GLY A 185 -21.20 -2.47 8.27
C GLY A 185 -20.98 -3.14 6.92
N ALA A 186 -21.94 -3.93 6.48
CA ALA A 186 -21.85 -4.69 5.23
C ALA A 186 -21.57 -3.80 4.01
N LEU A 187 -22.13 -2.58 3.96
CA LEU A 187 -21.91 -1.64 2.88
C LEU A 187 -20.45 -1.15 2.83
N ALA A 188 -19.87 -0.81 3.98
CA ALA A 188 -18.47 -0.40 4.09
C ALA A 188 -17.52 -1.56 3.71
N ARG A 189 -17.78 -2.76 4.24
CA ARG A 189 -16.98 -3.96 3.98
C ARG A 189 -17.07 -4.47 2.53
N ALA A 190 -18.15 -4.15 1.82
CA ALA A 190 -18.28 -4.47 0.40
C ALA A 190 -17.35 -3.63 -0.50
N GLN A 191 -16.79 -2.54 0.02
CA GLN A 191 -15.97 -1.60 -0.75
C GLN A 191 -14.52 -1.54 -0.27
N SER A 192 -14.23 -1.91 0.98
CA SER A 192 -12.87 -1.83 1.53
C SER A 192 -12.67 -2.80 2.69
N ASN A 193 -11.45 -3.31 2.81
CA ASN A 193 -10.98 -4.05 3.98
C ASN A 193 -10.70 -3.12 5.17
N HIS A 194 -10.54 -1.82 4.94
CA HIS A 194 -10.26 -0.80 5.94
C HIS A 194 -11.46 0.09 6.21
N GLN A 195 -11.50 0.67 7.37
CA GLN A 195 -12.51 1.67 7.73
C GLN A 195 -12.12 3.05 7.20
N VAL A 196 -13.09 3.93 6.98
CA VAL A 196 -12.81 5.30 6.50
C VAL A 196 -11.91 6.08 7.47
N LYS A 197 -11.98 5.81 8.77
CA LYS A 197 -11.10 6.43 9.79
C LYS A 197 -9.63 6.01 9.67
N ASP A 198 -9.35 4.93 8.94
CA ASP A 198 -8.01 4.42 8.69
C ASP A 198 -7.34 5.08 7.45
N LEU A 199 -8.08 5.94 6.76
CA LEU A 199 -7.53 6.72 5.65
C LEU A 199 -6.54 7.76 6.19
N GLY A 200 -5.26 7.59 5.83
CA GLY A 200 -4.20 8.50 6.24
C GLY A 200 -2.87 7.81 6.47
N THR A 201 -1.85 8.63 6.65
CA THR A 201 -0.47 8.15 6.86
C THR A 201 -0.28 7.55 8.25
N GLU A 202 -1.12 7.95 9.22
CA GLU A 202 -1.06 7.47 10.61
C GLU A 202 -1.37 5.99 10.73
N PHE A 203 -2.40 5.53 10.02
CA PHE A 203 -2.77 4.11 10.01
C PHE A 203 -1.61 3.25 9.50
N ILE A 204 -1.04 3.63 8.35
CA ILE A 204 0.11 2.92 7.75
C ILE A 204 1.31 2.94 8.72
N THR A 205 1.58 4.09 9.34
CA THR A 205 2.66 4.23 10.33
C THR A 205 2.44 3.33 11.54
N ASN A 206 1.24 3.32 12.12
CA ASN A 206 0.92 2.52 13.29
C ASN A 206 0.95 1.02 12.97
N LEU A 207 0.44 0.62 11.81
CA LEU A 207 0.52 -0.76 11.34
C LEU A 207 1.97 -1.20 11.19
N TYR A 208 2.80 -0.42 10.51
CA TYR A 208 4.23 -0.69 10.36
C TYR A 208 4.96 -0.85 11.71
N LEU A 209 4.72 0.05 12.65
CA LEU A 209 5.36 -0.01 13.97
C LEU A 209 4.86 -1.20 14.81
N THR A 210 3.60 -1.59 14.64
CA THR A 210 3.01 -2.75 15.33
C THR A 210 3.52 -4.06 14.73
N GLU A 211 3.47 -4.20 13.41
CA GLU A 211 3.99 -5.37 12.71
C GLU A 211 5.51 -5.47 12.92
N GLY A 212 6.24 -4.35 12.91
CA GLY A 212 7.68 -4.30 13.15
C GLY A 212 8.10 -4.96 14.47
N LYS A 213 7.32 -4.83 15.54
CA LYS A 213 7.56 -5.57 16.80
C LYS A 213 7.41 -7.08 16.61
N LYS A 214 6.36 -7.52 15.93
CA LYS A 214 6.14 -8.94 15.63
C LYS A 214 7.27 -9.51 14.75
N TYR A 215 7.75 -8.71 13.77
CA TYR A 215 8.91 -9.10 12.96
C TYR A 215 10.16 -9.29 13.80
N GLN A 216 10.46 -8.35 14.72
CA GLN A 216 11.60 -8.48 15.64
C GLN A 216 11.51 -9.72 16.52
N GLU A 217 10.33 -9.98 17.10
CA GLU A 217 10.05 -11.18 17.90
C GLU A 217 10.20 -12.47 17.09
N ALA A 218 9.95 -12.41 15.78
CA ALA A 218 10.15 -13.50 14.85
C ALA A 218 11.60 -13.61 14.31
N GLY A 219 12.51 -12.76 14.77
CA GLY A 219 13.92 -12.74 14.34
C GLY A 219 14.18 -12.00 13.03
N VAL A 220 13.17 -11.32 12.47
CA VAL A 220 13.30 -10.51 11.26
C VAL A 220 13.57 -9.06 11.67
N GLN A 221 14.82 -8.64 11.63
CA GLN A 221 15.22 -7.32 12.06
C GLN A 221 15.36 -6.32 10.90
N ARG A 222 15.56 -6.81 9.68
CA ARG A 222 15.82 -5.99 8.49
C ARG A 222 14.83 -6.31 7.37
N PRO A 223 14.53 -5.35 6.48
CA PRO A 223 13.85 -5.68 5.24
C PRO A 223 14.69 -6.73 4.47
N THR A 224 14.01 -7.67 3.83
CA THR A 224 14.63 -8.69 2.97
C THR A 224 15.17 -8.09 1.68
N ARG A 225 14.61 -6.95 1.26
CA ARG A 225 15.04 -6.18 0.09
C ARG A 225 14.87 -4.68 0.32
N VAL A 226 15.83 -3.91 -0.17
CA VAL A 226 15.80 -2.44 -0.18
C VAL A 226 16.12 -1.98 -1.59
N GLU A 227 15.28 -1.11 -2.15
CA GLU A 227 15.43 -0.57 -3.51
C GLU A 227 14.93 0.87 -3.57
N ALA A 228 15.66 1.75 -4.21
CA ALA A 228 15.08 3.00 -4.68
C ALA A 228 14.37 2.73 -6.02
N LYS A 229 13.09 3.08 -6.11
CA LYS A 229 12.29 2.86 -7.32
C LYS A 229 11.08 3.80 -7.40
N THR A 230 10.45 3.81 -8.57
CA THR A 230 9.19 4.54 -8.77
C THR A 230 8.00 3.57 -8.73
N ILE A 231 7.03 3.84 -7.88
CA ILE A 231 5.77 3.10 -7.77
C ILE A 231 4.62 4.09 -8.03
N GLY A 232 3.81 3.81 -9.07
CA GLY A 232 2.69 4.69 -9.43
C GLY A 232 3.08 6.15 -9.65
N GLY A 233 4.25 6.40 -10.26
CA GLY A 233 4.75 7.76 -10.51
C GLY A 233 5.45 8.42 -9.30
N VAL A 234 5.50 7.75 -8.14
CA VAL A 234 6.13 8.27 -6.92
C VAL A 234 7.48 7.59 -6.70
N ARG A 235 8.56 8.38 -6.64
CA ARG A 235 9.90 7.88 -6.30
C ARG A 235 10.02 7.68 -4.79
N VAL A 236 10.44 6.48 -4.38
CA VAL A 236 10.49 6.04 -2.97
C VAL A 236 11.72 5.16 -2.72
N VAL A 237 12.07 4.99 -1.45
CA VAL A 237 12.85 3.82 -1.02
C VAL A 237 11.89 2.73 -0.60
N ALA A 238 11.79 1.67 -1.40
CA ALA A 238 10.94 0.53 -1.13
C ALA A 238 11.66 -0.46 -0.20
N LEU A 239 11.03 -0.72 0.94
CA LEU A 239 11.45 -1.68 1.95
C LEU A 239 10.55 -2.90 1.85
N THR A 240 11.10 -4.05 1.49
CA THR A 240 10.34 -5.30 1.43
C THR A 240 10.55 -6.09 2.71
N TYR A 241 9.46 -6.49 3.35
CA TYR A 241 9.45 -7.39 4.50
C TYR A 241 8.73 -8.68 4.12
N GLU A 242 9.31 -9.82 4.48
CA GLU A 242 8.69 -11.11 4.28
C GLU A 242 8.60 -11.85 5.62
N THR A 243 7.39 -12.35 5.92
CA THR A 243 7.16 -13.10 7.15
C THR A 243 7.69 -14.51 7.03
N PRO A 244 8.17 -15.12 8.14
CA PRO A 244 8.42 -16.54 8.18
C PRO A 244 7.17 -17.34 7.80
N THR A 245 7.38 -18.44 7.09
CA THR A 245 6.28 -19.35 6.69
C THR A 245 5.56 -19.91 7.92
N GLY A 246 4.24 -20.08 7.81
CA GLY A 246 3.42 -20.72 8.85
C GLY A 246 3.08 -19.83 10.05
N ARG A 247 3.21 -18.51 9.94
CA ARG A 247 2.86 -17.55 11.01
C ARG A 247 1.68 -16.67 10.62
N PRO A 248 0.44 -17.07 10.94
CA PRO A 248 -0.79 -16.37 10.52
C PRO A 248 -1.04 -15.04 11.22
N GLN A 249 -0.27 -14.71 12.27
CA GLN A 249 -0.44 -13.50 13.06
C GLN A 249 0.02 -12.21 12.38
N PHE A 250 0.66 -12.31 11.22
CA PHE A 250 1.09 -11.15 10.45
C PHE A 250 0.00 -10.65 9.52
N TYR A 251 -0.04 -9.35 9.29
CA TYR A 251 -0.99 -8.72 8.37
C TYR A 251 -0.84 -9.25 6.94
N ALA A 252 0.39 -9.36 6.46
CA ALA A 252 0.71 -9.84 5.13
C ALA A 252 1.85 -10.85 5.15
N LYS A 253 1.93 -11.72 4.14
CA LYS A 253 3.07 -12.60 3.89
C LYS A 253 4.28 -11.80 3.40
N LYS A 254 4.03 -10.81 2.56
CA LYS A 254 5.03 -9.88 2.05
C LYS A 254 4.43 -8.48 1.98
N GLU A 255 5.18 -7.50 2.47
CA GLU A 255 4.87 -6.08 2.34
C GLU A 255 5.99 -5.35 1.64
N VAL A 256 5.63 -4.45 0.71
CA VAL A 256 6.54 -3.52 0.08
C VAL A 256 6.10 -2.11 0.45
N LEU A 257 6.89 -1.47 1.30
CA LEU A 257 6.58 -0.16 1.89
C LEU A 257 7.50 0.89 1.27
N GLY A 258 6.94 1.81 0.50
CA GLY A 258 7.70 2.87 -0.14
C GLY A 258 7.80 4.12 0.73
N LEU A 259 8.97 4.33 1.33
CA LEU A 259 9.27 5.48 2.16
C LEU A 259 9.43 6.73 1.30
N ASP A 260 8.76 7.83 1.69
CA ASP A 260 8.89 9.14 1.04
C ASP A 260 10.30 9.71 1.23
N LEU A 261 10.79 10.43 0.19
CA LEU A 261 12.12 11.04 0.21
C LEU A 261 12.15 12.45 0.82
N HIS A 262 10.98 13.01 1.18
CA HIS A 262 10.85 14.37 1.72
C HIS A 262 10.25 14.40 3.13
N ALA A 263 9.55 13.32 3.55
CA ALA A 263 8.84 13.28 4.80
C ALA A 263 8.81 11.88 5.44
N PRO A 264 8.65 11.79 6.78
CA PRO A 264 8.73 10.53 7.52
C PRO A 264 7.42 9.74 7.49
N TYR A 265 6.96 9.33 6.31
CA TYR A 265 5.81 8.43 6.14
C TYR A 265 5.98 7.56 4.89
N PHE A 266 5.21 6.49 4.82
CA PHE A 266 5.14 5.67 3.62
C PHE A 266 4.13 6.26 2.63
N ARG A 267 4.55 6.42 1.40
CA ARG A 267 3.72 6.89 0.28
C ARG A 267 3.11 5.77 -0.52
N THR A 268 3.74 4.60 -0.50
CA THR A 268 3.22 3.45 -1.22
C THR A 268 3.22 2.22 -0.33
N VAL A 269 2.19 1.40 -0.46
CA VAL A 269 2.04 0.11 0.22
C VAL A 269 1.62 -0.92 -0.81
N GLU A 270 2.25 -2.08 -0.82
CA GLU A 270 1.79 -3.27 -1.52
C GLU A 270 1.84 -4.45 -0.56
N SER A 271 0.69 -5.08 -0.33
CA SER A 271 0.54 -6.21 0.60
C SER A 271 0.16 -7.47 -0.16
N TYR A 272 0.82 -8.59 0.15
CA TYR A 272 0.69 -9.86 -0.55
C TYR A 272 0.30 -10.97 0.42
N ASP A 273 -0.63 -11.83 -0.02
CA ASP A 273 -1.10 -13.00 0.72
C ASP A 273 -0.09 -14.16 0.72
N ASN A 274 -0.46 -15.27 1.37
CA ASN A 274 0.38 -16.47 1.45
C ASN A 274 0.65 -17.15 0.10
N ASP A 275 -0.20 -16.88 -0.90
CA ASP A 275 -0.04 -17.40 -2.27
C ASP A 275 0.80 -16.45 -3.15
N GLY A 276 1.32 -15.36 -2.57
CA GLY A 276 2.08 -14.33 -3.27
C GLY A 276 1.21 -13.41 -4.14
N ARG A 277 -0.12 -13.43 -3.97
CA ARG A 277 -1.04 -12.57 -4.70
C ARG A 277 -1.20 -11.26 -3.96
N ILE A 278 -1.14 -10.15 -4.69
CA ILE A 278 -1.41 -8.83 -4.11
C ILE A 278 -2.88 -8.75 -3.66
N PHE A 279 -3.10 -8.27 -2.43
CA PHE A 279 -4.44 -8.03 -1.91
C PHE A 279 -4.71 -6.58 -1.57
N GLU A 280 -3.67 -5.75 -1.51
CA GLU A 280 -3.79 -4.32 -1.28
C GLU A 280 -2.67 -3.57 -2.00
N ARG A 281 -3.02 -2.41 -2.59
CA ARG A 281 -2.11 -1.40 -3.10
C ARG A 281 -2.62 -0.03 -2.74
N ILE A 282 -1.76 0.78 -2.11
CA ILE A 282 -2.02 2.18 -1.78
C ILE A 282 -0.89 3.03 -2.36
N ILE A 283 -1.24 4.13 -3.01
CA ILE A 283 -0.31 5.14 -3.51
C ILE A 283 -0.83 6.51 -3.11
N ILE A 284 -0.12 7.21 -2.22
CA ILE A 284 -0.40 8.60 -1.88
C ILE A 284 0.36 9.48 -2.88
N GLU A 285 -0.38 10.06 -3.83
CA GLU A 285 0.20 10.82 -4.94
C GLU A 285 0.65 12.22 -4.50
N LYS A 286 -0.21 12.91 -3.76
CA LYS A 286 0.03 14.26 -3.26
C LYS A 286 -0.43 14.33 -1.82
N ILE A 287 0.35 15.00 -0.98
CA ILE A 287 0.00 15.25 0.42
C ILE A 287 0.49 16.64 0.78
N ALA A 288 -0.35 17.42 1.44
CA ALA A 288 -0.01 18.76 1.91
C ALA A 288 -0.72 19.07 3.22
N PRO A 289 -0.08 19.81 4.14
CA PRO A 289 -0.78 20.40 5.27
C PRO A 289 -1.94 21.25 4.75
N ALA A 290 -3.03 21.27 5.49
CA ALA A 290 -4.22 22.03 5.15
C ALA A 290 -4.84 22.61 6.43
N THR A 291 -5.32 23.82 6.37
CA THR A 291 -6.18 24.38 7.44
C THR A 291 -7.60 23.93 7.14
N LEU A 292 -8.11 23.02 7.96
CA LEU A 292 -9.45 22.42 7.82
C LEU A 292 -10.28 22.84 9.03
N ASP A 293 -11.31 23.62 8.79
CA ASP A 293 -12.30 24.01 9.79
C ASP A 293 -13.50 23.04 9.80
N ASP A 294 -14.52 23.35 10.58
CA ASP A 294 -15.72 22.51 10.69
C ASP A 294 -16.47 22.37 9.36
N THR A 295 -16.38 23.36 8.48
CA THR A 295 -17.05 23.31 7.17
C THR A 295 -16.46 22.22 6.27
N ALA A 296 -15.19 21.86 6.46
CA ALA A 296 -14.56 20.77 5.72
C ALA A 296 -15.14 19.38 6.05
N PHE A 297 -15.95 19.27 7.12
CA PHE A 297 -16.57 18.02 7.57
C PHE A 297 -18.10 18.18 7.75
N ASP A 298 -18.67 19.27 7.22
CA ASP A 298 -20.13 19.51 7.20
C ASP A 298 -20.71 19.00 5.88
N PRO A 299 -21.70 18.08 5.89
CA PRO A 299 -22.38 17.65 4.68
C PRO A 299 -23.11 18.78 3.95
N LYS A 300 -23.36 19.93 4.61
CA LYS A 300 -23.93 21.13 3.99
C LYS A 300 -22.91 22.01 3.25
N ASN A 301 -21.64 21.62 3.25
CA ASN A 301 -20.62 22.33 2.48
C ASN A 301 -21.03 22.39 1.00
N PRO A 302 -21.11 23.59 0.38
CA PRO A 302 -21.59 23.73 -1.00
C PRO A 302 -20.70 23.07 -2.05
N ASP A 303 -19.45 22.73 -1.70
CA ASP A 303 -18.52 22.03 -2.59
C ASP A 303 -18.73 20.51 -2.61
N TYR A 304 -19.63 20.00 -1.76
CA TYR A 304 -19.92 18.58 -1.61
C TYR A 304 -21.25 18.23 -2.30
N ALA A 305 -21.46 16.96 -2.60
CA ALA A 305 -22.63 16.50 -3.34
C ALA A 305 -23.66 15.75 -2.45
N PHE A 306 -23.63 15.99 -1.12
CA PHE A 306 -24.57 15.40 -0.17
C PHE A 306 -26.02 15.85 -0.37
#